data_6258972c5067863972892c2248c073cf
#
_entry.id   6258972c5067863972892c2248c073cf
#
_cell.length_a   1.000
_cell.length_b   1.000
_cell.length_c   1.000
_cell.angle_alpha   90.00
_cell.angle_beta   90.00
_cell.angle_gamma   90.00
#
_symmetry.space_group_name_H-M   'P 1'
#
loop_
_entity.id
_entity.type
_entity.pdbx_description
1 polymer ?
#
loop_
_entity_poly.entity_id
_entity_poly.type
_entity_poly.pdbx_seq_one_letter_code
_entity_poly.pdbx_strand_id
1 'polypeptide(L)'
;MHSKGTGSTLSESRPDGAQRAPLTEEARIENLKIRRLRTIVDLASSLLRQTEMPLPEAVRLVQAVRKQALALFPGKERTFDLIYAPRFARILREKYRIESEA
;
A
#
# COMPACT_ATOMS: atom_id res chain seq x y z
N MET A 1 22.23 -37.27 -9.43
CA MET A 1 22.10 -36.60 -9.42
C MET A 1 21.81 -36.07 -8.95
N HIS A 2 21.96 -35.97 -8.87
CA HIS A 2 21.64 -35.16 -8.58
C HIS A 2 21.11 -34.55 -8.18
N SER A 3 20.90 -34.71 -7.93
CA SER A 3 20.45 -33.93 -7.66
C SER A 3 20.08 -33.38 -7.22
N LYS A 4 20.05 -33.36 -7.00
CA LYS A 4 19.72 -32.58 -6.65
C LYS A 4 19.42 -31.76 -6.42
N GLY A 5 19.58 -32.07 -6.35
CA GLY A 5 19.29 -30.98 -6.11
C GLY A 5 18.90 -30.58 -5.64
N THR A 6 19.06 -30.80 -5.46
CA THR A 6 18.69 -30.02 -5.13
C THR A 6 18.33 -29.35 -4.68
N GLY A 7 18.32 -29.64 -4.65
CA GLY A 7 17.95 -28.67 -4.37
C GLY A 7 17.57 -28.32 -3.67
N SER A 8 17.77 -28.54 -3.54
CA SER A 8 17.46 -27.82 -3.06
C SER A 8 17.24 -27.18 -2.59
N THR A 9 17.34 -27.38 -2.53
CA THR A 9 17.15 -26.48 -2.24
C THR A 9 16.80 -25.79 -1.93
N LEU A 10 16.75 -26.11 -1.89
CA LEU A 10 16.43 -25.23 -1.71
C LEU A 10 15.95 -24.53 -1.25
N SER A 11 15.95 -24.80 -1.09
CA SER A 11 15.52 -23.91 -0.75
C SER A 11 15.36 -23.27 -0.25
N GLU A 12 15.46 -23.35 -0.18
CA GLU A 12 15.41 -22.50 0.17
C GLU A 12 15.17 -21.65 0.48
N SER A 13 15.26 -21.94 0.51
CA SER A 13 15.05 -20.90 0.75
C SER A 13 14.58 -20.25 1.10
N ARG A 14 14.40 -20.35 1.26
CA ARG A 14 14.00 -19.54 1.59
C ARG A 14 13.63 -18.90 2.07
N PRO A 15 13.50 -18.98 2.19
CA PRO A 15 13.23 -18.17 2.81
C PRO A 15 13.12 -17.88 3.47
N ASP A 16 13.28 -17.90 3.57
CA ASP A 16 13.29 -17.36 4.24
C ASP A 16 13.29 -16.97 4.96
N GLY A 17 13.32 -16.99 4.84
CA GLY A 17 13.40 -16.42 5.60
C GLY A 17 13.19 -16.37 6.31
N ALA A 18 13.04 -16.47 6.28
CA ALA A 18 12.72 -16.27 7.23
C ALA A 18 12.94 -16.92 8.24
N GLN A 19 13.40 -17.50 8.43
CA GLN A 19 13.72 -17.97 9.42
C GLN A 19 14.55 -17.41 10.10
N ARG A 20 14.93 -16.87 9.74
CA ARG A 20 15.55 -16.08 10.33
C ARG A 20 15.20 -15.80 11.68
N ALA A 21 15.73 -14.89 12.27
CA ALA A 21 15.43 -14.53 13.62
C ALA A 21 13.97 -14.25 13.78
N PRO A 22 13.36 -14.63 14.90
CA PRO A 22 11.97 -14.30 15.09
C PRO A 22 11.76 -12.81 15.15
N LEU A 23 10.62 -12.38 14.64
CA LEU A 23 10.27 -10.98 14.66
C LEU A 23 9.97 -10.56 16.09
N THR A 24 10.38 -9.35 16.44
CA THR A 24 9.98 -8.77 17.69
C THR A 24 8.50 -8.46 17.63
N GLU A 25 7.90 -8.23 18.78
CA GLU A 25 6.51 -7.86 18.82
C GLU A 25 6.29 -6.55 18.09
N GLU A 26 7.22 -5.61 18.24
CA GLU A 26 7.11 -4.34 17.56
C GLU A 26 7.17 -4.49 16.06
N ALA A 27 8.05 -5.35 15.57
CA ALA A 27 8.15 -5.59 14.14
C ALA A 27 6.91 -6.25 13.60
N ARG A 28 6.31 -7.15 14.38
CA ARG A 28 5.07 -7.80 13.96
C ARG A 28 3.94 -6.79 13.84
N ILE A 29 3.83 -5.90 14.81
CA ILE A 29 2.82 -4.86 14.78
C ILE A 29 3.02 -3.94 13.60
N GLU A 30 4.26 -3.55 13.34
CA GLU A 30 4.56 -2.70 12.19
C GLU A 30 4.21 -3.38 10.88
N ASN A 31 4.50 -4.66 10.77
CA ASN A 31 4.18 -5.39 9.55
C ASN A 31 2.68 -5.48 9.33
N LEU A 32 1.92 -5.64 10.40
CA LEU A 32 0.46 -5.65 10.29
C LEU A 32 -0.07 -4.30 9.86
N LYS A 33 0.50 -3.21 10.39
CA LYS A 33 0.09 -1.88 9.99
C LYS A 33 0.38 -1.62 8.53
N ILE A 34 1.55 -2.03 8.06
CA ILE A 34 1.92 -1.85 6.67
C ILE A 34 0.97 -2.62 5.76
N ARG A 35 0.63 -3.84 6.14
CA ARG A 35 -0.28 -4.64 5.37
C ARG A 35 -1.67 -4.02 5.33
N ARG A 36 -2.12 -3.51 6.47
CA ARG A 36 -3.41 -2.83 6.52
C ARG A 36 -3.42 -1.58 5.66
N LEU A 37 -2.34 -0.81 5.70
CA LEU A 37 -2.24 0.39 4.88
C LEU A 37 -2.33 0.03 3.40
N ARG A 38 -1.62 -1.00 2.97
CA ARG A 38 -1.68 -1.42 1.59
C ARG A 38 -3.09 -1.81 1.18
N THR A 39 -3.78 -2.53 2.04
CA THR A 39 -5.14 -2.93 1.76
C THR A 39 -6.05 -1.72 1.61
N ILE A 40 -5.91 -0.75 2.50
CA ILE A 40 -6.72 0.46 2.43
C ILE A 40 -6.43 1.23 1.14
N VAL A 41 -5.16 1.38 0.79
CA VAL A 41 -4.79 2.12 -0.41
C VAL A 41 -5.28 1.39 -1.67
N ASP A 42 -5.11 0.07 -1.70
CA ASP A 42 -5.54 -0.69 -2.87
C ASP A 42 -7.05 -0.66 -3.02
N LEU A 43 -7.76 -0.78 -1.92
CA LEU A 43 -9.21 -0.75 -1.97
C LEU A 43 -9.71 0.62 -2.41
N ALA A 44 -9.14 1.68 -1.87
CA ALA A 44 -9.54 3.03 -2.26
C ALA A 44 -9.22 3.29 -3.72
N SER A 45 -8.07 2.81 -4.20
CA SER A 45 -7.71 2.98 -5.59
C SER A 45 -8.71 2.27 -6.50
N SER A 46 -9.11 1.07 -6.12
CA SER A 46 -10.11 0.34 -6.90
C SER A 46 -11.45 1.04 -6.89
N LEU A 47 -11.87 1.54 -5.74
CA LEU A 47 -13.13 2.27 -5.66
C LEU A 47 -13.11 3.51 -6.54
N LEU A 48 -11.99 4.24 -6.52
CA LEU A 48 -11.87 5.43 -7.34
C LEU A 48 -11.97 5.11 -8.83
N ARG A 49 -11.36 3.99 -9.23
CA ARG A 49 -11.35 3.65 -10.65
C ARG A 49 -12.65 3.04 -11.14
N GLN A 50 -13.31 2.28 -10.28
CA GLN A 50 -14.44 1.47 -10.72
C GLN A 50 -15.81 2.02 -10.36
N THR A 51 -15.88 2.93 -9.43
CA THR A 51 -17.15 3.42 -8.93
C THR A 51 -17.43 4.80 -9.46
N GLU A 52 -18.66 5.01 -9.93
CA GLU A 52 -19.08 6.34 -10.33
C GLU A 52 -19.30 7.17 -9.08
N MET A 53 -18.62 8.28 -8.99
CA MET A 53 -18.83 9.19 -7.88
C MET A 53 -18.43 10.59 -8.31
N PRO A 54 -19.05 11.62 -7.73
CA PRO A 54 -18.65 13.00 -8.03
C PRO A 54 -17.25 13.27 -7.47
N LEU A 55 -16.56 14.20 -8.11
CA LEU A 55 -15.21 14.56 -7.67
C LEU A 55 -15.12 14.91 -6.19
N PRO A 56 -16.05 15.70 -5.61
CA PRO A 56 -15.94 15.99 -4.18
C PRO A 56 -15.95 14.73 -3.31
N GLU A 57 -16.70 13.72 -3.69
CA GLU A 57 -16.70 12.46 -2.93
C GLU A 57 -15.39 11.74 -3.08
N ALA A 58 -14.83 11.75 -4.29
CA ALA A 58 -13.55 11.11 -4.52
C ALA A 58 -12.45 11.77 -3.69
N VAL A 59 -12.48 13.10 -3.61
CA VAL A 59 -11.51 13.83 -2.80
C VAL A 59 -11.68 13.46 -1.33
N ARG A 60 -12.91 13.38 -0.87
CA ARG A 60 -13.16 12.99 0.52
C ARG A 60 -12.68 11.58 0.81
N LEU A 61 -12.80 10.68 -0.17
CA LEU A 61 -12.30 9.33 0.00
C LEU A 61 -10.79 9.34 0.18
N VAL A 62 -10.09 10.10 -0.65
CA VAL A 62 -8.64 10.20 -0.54
C VAL A 62 -8.25 10.78 0.81
N GLN A 63 -8.96 11.80 1.26
CA GLN A 63 -8.68 12.40 2.56
C GLN A 63 -8.93 11.42 3.70
N ALA A 64 -9.96 10.60 3.57
CA ALA A 64 -10.24 9.59 4.58
C ALA A 64 -9.13 8.54 4.63
N VAL A 65 -8.61 8.16 3.47
CA VAL A 65 -7.49 7.22 3.41
C VAL A 65 -6.27 7.82 4.09
N ARG A 66 -5.99 9.09 3.82
CA ARG A 66 -4.86 9.75 4.45
C ARG A 66 -5.02 9.76 5.97
N LYS A 67 -6.22 10.06 6.43
CA LYS A 67 -6.49 10.08 7.86
C LYS A 67 -6.27 8.71 8.49
N GLN A 68 -6.73 7.66 7.82
CA GLN A 68 -6.52 6.30 8.31
C GLN A 68 -5.04 5.94 8.32
N ALA A 69 -4.32 6.34 7.28
CA ALA A 69 -2.88 6.05 7.21
C ALA A 69 -2.16 6.72 8.36
N LEU A 70 -2.52 7.96 8.67
CA LEU A 70 -1.86 8.69 9.74
C LEU A 70 -2.28 8.19 11.12
N ALA A 71 -3.45 7.56 11.23
CA ALA A 71 -3.82 6.91 12.46
C ALA A 71 -2.95 5.67 12.70
N LEU A 72 -2.58 4.97 11.62
CA LEU A 72 -1.70 3.82 11.73
C LEU A 72 -0.24 4.25 11.97
N PHE A 73 0.18 5.34 11.34
CA PHE A 73 1.55 5.80 11.40
C PHE A 73 1.58 7.28 11.74
N PRO A 74 1.39 7.63 13.01
CA PRO A 74 1.37 9.04 13.40
C PRO A 74 2.69 9.72 13.07
N GLY A 75 2.59 10.95 12.61
CA GLY A 75 3.78 11.73 12.31
C GLY A 75 4.39 11.46 10.95
N LYS A 76 3.72 10.65 10.13
CA LYS A 76 4.25 10.29 8.82
C LYS A 76 3.53 11.00 7.68
N GLU A 77 3.06 12.22 7.94
CA GLU A 77 2.33 12.98 6.93
C GLU A 77 3.16 13.18 5.68
N ARG A 78 4.41 13.55 5.86
CA ARG A 78 5.27 13.81 4.71
C ARG A 78 5.49 12.54 3.90
N THR A 79 5.66 11.41 4.59
CA THR A 79 5.86 10.15 3.89
C THR A 79 4.65 9.79 3.06
N PHE A 80 3.45 9.93 3.63
CA PHE A 80 2.24 9.64 2.89
C PHE A 80 2.13 10.56 1.67
N ASP A 81 2.37 11.84 1.88
CA ASP A 81 2.21 12.82 0.80
C ASP A 81 3.22 12.62 -0.31
N LEU A 82 4.38 12.07 0.00
CA LEU A 82 5.38 11.80 -1.04
C LEU A 82 5.12 10.51 -1.80
N ILE A 83 4.57 9.52 -1.13
CA ILE A 83 4.44 8.19 -1.73
C ILE A 83 3.05 7.94 -2.29
N TYR A 84 2.02 8.24 -1.52
CA TYR A 84 0.67 7.85 -1.89
C TYR A 84 -0.16 8.97 -2.49
N ALA A 85 0.03 10.21 -2.03
CA ALA A 85 -0.74 11.31 -2.56
C ALA A 85 -0.56 11.47 -4.07
N PRO A 86 0.64 11.33 -4.63
CA PRO A 86 0.78 11.44 -6.09
C PRO A 86 0.03 10.35 -6.83
N ARG A 87 -0.03 9.14 -6.25
CA ARG A 87 -0.76 8.04 -6.88
C ARG A 87 -2.26 8.37 -6.97
N PHE A 88 -2.83 8.86 -5.88
CA PHE A 88 -4.24 9.23 -5.89
C PHE A 88 -4.49 10.44 -6.79
N ALA A 89 -3.57 11.39 -6.79
CA ALA A 89 -3.71 12.56 -7.66
C ALA A 89 -3.76 12.13 -9.12
N ARG A 90 -2.92 11.17 -9.50
CA ARG A 90 -2.94 10.67 -10.87
C ARG A 90 -4.28 10.02 -11.21
N ILE A 91 -4.80 9.20 -10.30
CA ILE A 91 -6.08 8.55 -10.54
C ILE A 91 -7.18 9.59 -10.72
N LEU A 92 -7.19 10.61 -9.86
CA LEU A 92 -8.19 11.65 -9.96
C LEU A 92 -8.08 12.42 -11.25
N ARG A 93 -6.86 12.76 -11.66
CA ARG A 93 -6.67 13.49 -12.90
C ARG A 93 -7.14 12.67 -14.09
N GLU A 94 -6.81 11.38 -14.10
CA GLU A 94 -7.20 10.52 -15.20
C GLU A 94 -8.70 10.32 -15.24
N LYS A 95 -9.31 10.11 -14.10
CA LYS A 95 -10.73 9.82 -14.05
C LYS A 95 -11.57 11.03 -14.33
N TYR A 96 -11.19 12.16 -13.77
CA TYR A 96 -12.01 13.38 -13.89
C TYR A 96 -11.45 14.39 -14.87
N ARG A 97 -10.28 14.11 -15.41
CA ARG A 97 -9.63 14.97 -16.39
C ARG A 97 -9.46 16.38 -15.89
N ILE A 98 -9.04 16.50 -14.65
CA ILE A 98 -8.97 17.80 -13.98
C ILE A 98 -8.04 18.74 -14.68
N GLU A 99 -6.88 18.23 -15.16
CA GLU A 99 -5.95 19.08 -15.81
C GLU A 99 -6.17 19.22 -17.25
N SER A 100 -7.13 18.56 -17.83
CA SER A 100 -7.30 18.64 -19.27
C SER A 100 -7.73 20.04 -19.66
N GLU A 101 -8.21 20.81 -18.73
CA GLU A 101 -8.58 22.15 -19.04
C GLU A 101 -7.46 23.12 -18.93
N ALA A 102 -6.37 22.69 -18.37
CA ALA A 102 -5.27 23.64 -18.20
C ALA A 102 -4.59 23.96 -19.49
#